data_654878aeb1c28e9371abb78e42ad6f47
#
_entry.id   654878aeb1c28e9371abb78e42ad6f47
#
_cell.length_a   1.000
_cell.length_b   1.000
_cell.length_c   1.000
_cell.angle_alpha   90.00
_cell.angle_beta   90.00
_cell.angle_gamma   90.00
#
_symmetry.space_group_name_H-M   'P 1'
#
loop_
_entity.id
_entity.type
_entity.pdbx_description
1 polymer ?
#
loop_
_entity_poly.entity_id
_entity_poly.type
_entity_poly.pdbx_seq_one_letter_code
_entity_poly.pdbx_strand_id
1 'polypeptide(L)'
;KKRGYKKEQITKAVAELRSRVSNQADTLYQVNKAVYSLLRYGLQGVKDEAGHRDTVHYIDWTDAGKRNNDFYVAEEVTVLRYDRTTTKRPDLVLYINGIALGMFELKRSCVSVGEGIRQMLTNQKKENIADFFATEQFLFAGNEAEGLRYGTTETPEKYYLKWKKDAKATDA
;
A
#
# COMPACT_ATOMS: atom_id res chain seq x y z
N LYS A 1 17.56 -1.54 9.33
CA LYS A 1 18.54 -1.73 10.44
C LYS A 1 18.46 -3.14 11.06
N LYS A 2 17.27 -3.68 11.32
CA LYS A 2 17.09 -5.01 11.96
C LYS A 2 17.71 -6.18 11.15
N ARG A 3 17.91 -6.02 9.82
CA ARG A 3 18.50 -7.03 8.92
C ARG A 3 20.00 -6.84 8.64
N GLY A 4 20.67 -5.91 9.32
CA GLY A 4 22.11 -5.71 9.15
C GLY A 4 22.55 -4.96 7.89
N TYR A 5 21.59 -4.42 7.09
CA TYR A 5 21.95 -3.61 5.92
C TYR A 5 22.70 -2.34 6.33
N LYS A 6 23.71 -2.00 5.55
CA LYS A 6 24.47 -0.75 5.69
C LYS A 6 23.65 0.45 5.25
N LYS A 7 23.98 1.61 5.80
CA LYS A 7 23.25 2.86 5.53
C LYS A 7 23.16 3.17 4.04
N GLU A 8 24.24 2.96 3.30
CA GLU A 8 24.35 3.21 1.85
C GLU A 8 23.37 2.31 1.07
N GLN A 9 23.28 1.03 1.45
CA GLN A 9 22.36 0.07 0.84
C GLN A 9 20.90 0.49 1.08
N ILE A 10 20.57 0.91 2.31
CA ILE A 10 19.24 1.41 2.66
C ILE A 10 18.91 2.68 1.87
N THR A 11 19.86 3.62 1.78
CA THR A 11 19.67 4.87 1.03
C THR A 11 19.38 4.60 -0.45
N LYS A 12 20.14 3.69 -1.08
CA LYS A 12 19.89 3.29 -2.48
C LYS A 12 18.52 2.64 -2.66
N ALA A 13 18.13 1.74 -1.75
CA ALA A 13 16.82 1.09 -1.83
C ALA A 13 15.67 2.10 -1.67
N VAL A 14 15.76 3.03 -0.72
CA VAL A 14 14.75 4.08 -0.54
C VAL A 14 14.69 5.00 -1.77
N ALA A 15 15.84 5.36 -2.35
CA ALA A 15 15.88 6.19 -3.56
C ALA A 15 15.23 5.48 -4.75
N GLU A 16 15.48 4.17 -4.94
CA GLU A 16 14.85 3.38 -5.99
C GLU A 16 13.34 3.31 -5.82
N LEU A 17 12.85 3.02 -4.60
CA LEU A 17 11.40 3.01 -4.34
C LEU A 17 10.75 4.35 -4.67
N ARG A 18 11.36 5.46 -4.23
CA ARG A 18 10.88 6.81 -4.53
C ARG A 18 10.87 7.09 -6.03
N SER A 19 11.92 6.70 -6.75
CA SER A 19 12.01 6.85 -8.20
C SER A 19 10.89 6.11 -8.91
N ARG A 20 10.56 4.88 -8.48
CA ARG A 20 9.46 4.10 -9.05
C ARG A 20 8.10 4.74 -8.78
N VAL A 21 7.85 5.16 -7.54
CA VAL A 21 6.61 5.83 -7.16
C VAL A 21 6.39 7.14 -7.92
N SER A 22 7.46 7.89 -8.19
CA SER A 22 7.40 9.19 -8.87
C SER A 22 7.44 9.09 -10.39
N ASN A 23 7.39 7.89 -10.97
CA ASN A 23 7.44 7.72 -12.42
C ASN A 23 6.13 8.13 -13.07
N GLN A 24 6.11 9.32 -13.68
CA GLN A 24 4.94 9.89 -14.34
C GLN A 24 4.77 9.45 -15.81
N ALA A 25 5.72 8.71 -16.37
CA ALA A 25 5.62 8.19 -17.73
C ALA A 25 4.72 6.95 -17.83
N ASP A 26 4.59 6.21 -16.72
CA ASP A 26 3.79 5.00 -16.62
C ASP A 26 2.38 5.28 -16.07
N THR A 27 1.44 4.38 -16.35
CA THR A 27 0.11 4.40 -15.72
C THR A 27 0.24 4.04 -14.24
N LEU A 28 -0.75 4.42 -13.42
CA LEU A 28 -0.78 4.06 -11.99
C LEU A 28 -0.65 2.55 -11.79
N TYR A 29 -1.33 1.74 -12.60
CA TYR A 29 -1.22 0.28 -12.57
C TYR A 29 0.22 -0.21 -12.82
N GLN A 30 0.91 0.35 -13.83
CA GLN A 30 2.29 -0.03 -14.16
C GLN A 30 3.24 0.34 -13.02
N VAL A 31 3.09 1.54 -12.46
CA VAL A 31 3.85 2.00 -11.28
C VAL A 31 3.60 1.06 -10.09
N ASN A 32 2.34 0.80 -9.75
CA ASN A 32 1.98 -0.09 -8.64
C ASN A 32 2.54 -1.51 -8.82
N LYS A 33 2.45 -2.07 -10.02
CA LYS A 33 3.03 -3.37 -10.37
C LYS A 33 4.56 -3.40 -10.21
N ALA A 34 5.25 -2.34 -10.64
CA ALA A 34 6.71 -2.22 -10.46
C ALA A 34 7.09 -2.11 -8.98
N VAL A 35 6.33 -1.33 -8.21
CA VAL A 35 6.48 -1.23 -6.76
C VAL A 35 6.21 -2.57 -6.08
N TYR A 36 5.14 -3.28 -6.45
CA TYR A 36 4.88 -4.64 -5.94
C TYR A 36 6.09 -5.55 -6.09
N SER A 37 6.74 -5.53 -7.26
CA SER A 37 7.94 -6.34 -7.50
C SER A 37 9.09 -5.99 -6.54
N LEU A 38 9.31 -4.70 -6.28
CA LEU A 38 10.29 -4.27 -5.28
C LEU A 38 9.92 -4.73 -3.86
N LEU A 39 8.67 -4.57 -3.48
CA LEU A 39 8.18 -4.97 -2.15
C LEU A 39 8.28 -6.48 -1.93
N ARG A 40 7.97 -7.27 -2.96
CA ARG A 40 7.95 -8.73 -2.89
C ARG A 40 9.35 -9.34 -2.96
N TYR A 41 10.19 -8.86 -3.86
CA TYR A 41 11.48 -9.48 -4.18
C TYR A 41 12.69 -8.69 -3.68
N GLY A 42 12.49 -7.44 -3.25
CA GLY A 42 13.57 -6.55 -2.86
C GLY A 42 14.31 -5.91 -4.03
N LEU A 43 15.21 -5.00 -3.73
CA LEU A 43 16.13 -4.40 -4.69
C LEU A 43 17.40 -5.27 -4.77
N GLN A 44 17.61 -5.87 -5.90
CA GLN A 44 18.72 -6.80 -6.13
C GLN A 44 20.02 -6.07 -6.51
N GLY A 45 21.15 -6.70 -6.21
CA GLY A 45 22.47 -6.30 -6.68
C GLY A 45 22.99 -4.98 -6.08
N VAL A 46 22.48 -4.58 -4.92
CA VAL A 46 22.90 -3.36 -4.24
C VAL A 46 24.31 -3.54 -3.68
N LYS A 47 25.26 -2.77 -4.20
CA LYS A 47 26.65 -2.83 -3.75
C LYS A 47 26.83 -2.04 -2.46
N ASP A 48 27.61 -2.62 -1.53
CA ASP A 48 28.19 -1.89 -0.40
C ASP A 48 29.52 -1.19 -0.82
N GLU A 49 30.18 -0.51 0.12
CA GLU A 49 31.46 0.17 -0.13
C GLU A 49 32.60 -0.81 -0.46
N ALA A 50 32.54 -2.05 0.01
CA ALA A 50 33.51 -3.11 -0.28
C ALA A 50 33.21 -3.82 -1.62
N GLY A 51 32.12 -3.43 -2.32
CA GLY A 51 31.74 -4.02 -3.60
C GLY A 51 30.90 -5.29 -3.51
N HIS A 52 30.57 -5.79 -2.32
CA HIS A 52 29.66 -6.92 -2.16
C HIS A 52 28.25 -6.55 -2.61
N ARG A 53 27.60 -7.49 -3.27
CA ARG A 53 26.23 -7.31 -3.79
C ARG A 53 25.24 -8.06 -2.92
N ASP A 54 24.22 -7.34 -2.45
CA ASP A 54 23.12 -7.89 -1.67
C ASP A 54 21.77 -7.58 -2.29
N THR A 55 20.76 -8.32 -1.86
CA THR A 55 19.34 -7.96 -2.09
C THR A 55 18.80 -7.23 -0.85
N VAL A 56 18.39 -5.99 -1.03
CA VAL A 56 17.77 -5.20 0.06
C VAL A 56 16.27 -5.40 0.02
N HIS A 57 15.74 -6.10 1.02
CA HIS A 57 14.30 -6.33 1.15
C HIS A 57 13.62 -5.20 1.93
N TYR A 58 12.54 -4.66 1.40
CA TYR A 58 11.70 -3.65 2.05
C TYR A 58 10.83 -4.28 3.14
N ILE A 59 10.36 -5.50 2.91
CA ILE A 59 9.51 -6.28 3.81
C ILE A 59 10.13 -7.64 4.02
N ASP A 60 10.10 -8.14 5.25
CA ASP A 60 10.50 -9.50 5.57
C ASP A 60 9.29 -10.44 5.45
N TRP A 61 9.28 -11.24 4.40
CA TRP A 61 8.24 -12.21 4.11
C TRP A 61 8.47 -13.59 4.76
N THR A 62 9.55 -13.75 5.53
CA THR A 62 9.84 -15.00 6.24
C THR A 62 9.00 -15.11 7.53
N ASP A 63 9.03 -16.27 8.17
CA ASP A 63 8.35 -16.48 9.47
C ASP A 63 8.86 -15.53 10.57
N ALA A 64 10.11 -15.04 10.44
CA ALA A 64 10.66 -14.00 11.30
C ALA A 64 10.06 -12.60 11.02
N GLY A 65 9.32 -12.42 9.92
CA GLY A 65 8.75 -11.14 9.50
C GLY A 65 7.87 -10.48 10.56
N LYS A 66 7.17 -11.27 11.36
CA LYS A 66 6.36 -10.76 12.50
C LYS A 66 7.19 -9.95 13.52
N ARG A 67 8.48 -10.23 13.65
CA ARG A 67 9.40 -9.54 14.58
C ARG A 67 10.28 -8.50 13.88
N ASN A 68 10.57 -8.72 12.60
CA ASN A 68 11.50 -7.90 11.83
C ASN A 68 10.83 -6.73 11.14
N ASN A 69 9.53 -6.84 10.83
CA ASN A 69 8.75 -5.74 10.28
C ASN A 69 8.12 -4.91 11.41
N ASP A 70 7.95 -3.63 11.12
CA ASP A 70 7.17 -2.71 11.95
C ASP A 70 5.80 -2.53 11.28
N PHE A 71 4.73 -2.83 12.02
CA PHE A 71 3.34 -2.73 11.55
C PHE A 71 2.64 -1.56 12.23
N TYR A 72 1.99 -0.73 11.45
CA TYR A 72 1.25 0.43 11.95
C TYR A 72 -0.10 0.54 11.25
N VAL A 73 -1.07 1.06 11.98
CA VAL A 73 -2.36 1.53 11.45
C VAL A 73 -2.44 3.01 11.77
N ALA A 74 -2.79 3.81 10.78
CA ALA A 74 -3.06 5.22 10.96
C ALA A 74 -4.49 5.56 10.54
N GLU A 75 -5.18 6.32 11.38
CA GLU A 75 -6.52 6.83 11.12
C GLU A 75 -6.46 8.20 10.49
N GLU A 76 -7.38 8.48 9.58
CA GLU A 76 -7.59 9.81 9.00
C GLU A 76 -6.32 10.48 8.45
N VAL A 77 -5.50 9.71 7.73
CA VAL A 77 -4.23 10.20 7.16
C VAL A 77 -4.50 11.32 6.17
N THR A 78 -3.96 12.49 6.43
CA THR A 78 -4.10 13.63 5.52
C THR A 78 -3.12 13.51 4.35
N VAL A 79 -3.64 13.40 3.14
CA VAL A 79 -2.86 13.29 1.89
C VAL A 79 -3.14 14.51 1.02
N LEU A 80 -2.09 15.21 0.60
CA LEU A 80 -2.20 16.32 -0.34
C LEU A 80 -2.62 15.82 -1.72
N ARG A 81 -3.59 16.49 -2.34
CA ARG A 81 -3.95 16.24 -3.74
C ARG A 81 -2.88 16.76 -4.68
N TYR A 82 -3.05 16.44 -5.96
CA TYR A 82 -2.15 16.92 -7.04
C TYR A 82 -1.99 18.45 -7.05
N ASP A 83 -3.05 19.18 -6.75
CA ASP A 83 -3.06 20.66 -6.69
C ASP A 83 -2.21 21.25 -5.53
N ARG A 84 -1.73 20.41 -4.61
CA ARG A 84 -0.94 20.80 -3.42
C ARG A 84 -1.64 21.78 -2.47
N THR A 85 -2.93 22.06 -2.67
CA THR A 85 -3.71 23.02 -1.88
C THR A 85 -4.84 22.37 -1.10
N THR A 86 -5.39 21.31 -1.64
CA THR A 86 -6.48 20.54 -1.02
C THR A 86 -6.01 19.16 -0.60
N THR A 87 -6.77 18.51 0.27
CA THR A 87 -6.41 17.21 0.84
C THR A 87 -7.51 16.16 0.64
N LYS A 88 -7.12 14.90 0.71
CA LYS A 88 -7.98 13.75 0.93
C LYS A 88 -7.58 13.09 2.23
N ARG A 89 -8.52 12.39 2.84
CA ARG A 89 -8.30 11.76 4.15
C ARG A 89 -8.91 10.36 4.16
N PRO A 90 -8.12 9.34 3.75
CA PRO A 90 -8.50 7.95 3.94
C PRO A 90 -8.80 7.63 5.39
N ASP A 91 -9.82 6.78 5.64
CA ASP A 91 -10.25 6.46 7.01
C ASP A 91 -9.17 5.70 7.78
N LEU A 92 -8.62 4.62 7.18
CA LEU A 92 -7.53 3.84 7.77
C LEU A 92 -6.47 3.51 6.71
N VAL A 93 -5.20 3.56 7.11
CA VAL A 93 -4.07 3.14 6.28
C VAL A 93 -3.18 2.19 7.05
N LEU A 94 -2.86 1.05 6.42
CA LEU A 94 -1.95 0.05 6.95
C LEU A 94 -0.54 0.27 6.42
N TYR A 95 0.41 0.32 7.33
CA TYR A 95 1.82 0.49 7.01
C TYR A 95 2.65 -0.71 7.44
N ILE A 96 3.57 -1.12 6.59
CA ILE A 96 4.65 -2.04 6.95
C ILE A 96 5.98 -1.33 6.69
N ASN A 97 6.81 -1.23 7.72
CA ASN A 97 8.12 -0.54 7.66
C ASN A 97 8.02 0.91 7.17
N GLY A 98 6.90 1.59 7.42
CA GLY A 98 6.64 2.95 6.98
C GLY A 98 6.16 3.08 5.53
N ILE A 99 5.88 1.97 4.83
CA ILE A 99 5.32 1.94 3.48
C ILE A 99 3.83 1.67 3.61
N ALA A 100 2.98 2.54 3.03
CA ALA A 100 1.54 2.36 2.96
C ALA A 100 1.21 1.21 2.00
N LEU A 101 0.51 0.18 2.47
CA LEU A 101 0.22 -1.04 1.72
C LEU A 101 -1.25 -1.40 1.64
N GLY A 102 -2.07 -0.86 2.52
CA GLY A 102 -3.50 -1.12 2.54
C GLY A 102 -4.29 0.10 2.99
N MET A 103 -5.39 0.37 2.32
CA MET A 103 -6.29 1.47 2.61
C MET A 103 -7.70 0.96 2.85
N PHE A 104 -8.38 1.56 3.82
CA PHE A 104 -9.79 1.30 4.09
C PHE A 104 -10.61 2.58 3.91
N GLU A 105 -11.77 2.43 3.28
CA GLU A 105 -12.82 3.42 3.19
C GLU A 105 -14.06 2.85 3.84
N LEU A 106 -14.45 3.41 4.98
CA LEU A 106 -15.55 2.91 5.80
C LEU A 106 -16.78 3.78 5.62
N LYS A 107 -17.95 3.16 5.56
CA LYS A 107 -19.21 3.83 5.39
C LYS A 107 -20.17 3.49 6.54
N ARG A 108 -21.09 4.40 6.83
CA ARG A 108 -22.19 4.11 7.76
C ARG A 108 -23.05 2.98 7.21
N SER A 109 -23.71 2.22 8.06
CA SER A 109 -24.54 1.07 7.68
C SER A 109 -25.66 1.39 6.68
N CYS A 110 -26.11 2.64 6.65
CA CYS A 110 -27.13 3.11 5.71
C CYS A 110 -26.58 3.58 4.34
N VAL A 111 -25.26 3.53 4.14
CA VAL A 111 -24.60 3.94 2.90
C VAL A 111 -23.98 2.70 2.26
N SER A 112 -24.27 2.46 0.98
CA SER A 112 -23.73 1.28 0.28
C SER A 112 -22.21 1.28 0.26
N VAL A 113 -21.62 0.08 0.43
CA VAL A 113 -20.18 -0.16 0.28
C VAL A 113 -19.67 0.26 -1.11
N GLY A 114 -20.53 0.19 -2.15
CA GLY A 114 -20.23 0.71 -3.49
C GLY A 114 -19.82 2.18 -3.50
N GLU A 115 -20.38 3.01 -2.62
CA GLU A 115 -19.97 4.42 -2.48
C GLU A 115 -18.49 4.53 -2.04
N GLY A 116 -18.07 3.71 -1.06
CA GLY A 116 -16.68 3.66 -0.63
C GLY A 116 -15.74 3.21 -1.75
N ILE A 117 -16.13 2.19 -2.52
CA ILE A 117 -15.35 1.73 -3.68
C ILE A 117 -15.23 2.86 -4.72
N ARG A 118 -16.33 3.52 -5.09
CA ARG A 118 -16.31 4.63 -6.05
C ARG A 118 -15.49 5.82 -5.56
N GLN A 119 -15.51 6.09 -4.26
CA GLN A 119 -14.64 7.12 -3.65
C GLN A 119 -13.17 6.75 -3.81
N MET A 120 -12.77 5.52 -3.52
CA MET A 120 -11.39 5.05 -3.73
C MET A 120 -10.98 5.12 -5.21
N LEU A 121 -11.84 4.69 -6.14
CA LEU A 121 -11.57 4.78 -7.58
C LEU A 121 -11.41 6.25 -8.03
N THR A 122 -12.20 7.16 -7.46
CA THR A 122 -12.06 8.59 -7.72
C THR A 122 -10.73 9.12 -7.17
N ASN A 123 -10.32 8.69 -5.99
CA ASN A 123 -9.07 9.11 -5.37
C ASN A 123 -7.82 8.65 -6.15
N GLN A 124 -7.93 7.58 -6.94
CA GLN A 124 -6.86 7.08 -7.82
C GLN A 124 -6.67 7.92 -9.09
N LYS A 125 -7.56 8.86 -9.38
CA LYS A 125 -7.40 9.74 -10.52
C LYS A 125 -6.27 10.75 -10.29
N LYS A 126 -5.59 11.12 -11.40
CA LYS A 126 -4.40 11.98 -11.37
C LYS A 126 -4.62 13.32 -10.65
N GLU A 127 -5.81 13.91 -10.80
CA GLU A 127 -6.19 15.17 -10.14
C GLU A 127 -6.42 15.03 -8.62
N ASN A 128 -6.43 13.81 -8.09
CA ASN A 128 -6.62 13.55 -6.66
C ASN A 128 -5.29 13.13 -5.99
N ILE A 129 -5.24 11.93 -5.44
CA ILE A 129 -4.11 11.41 -4.67
C ILE A 129 -3.52 10.14 -5.31
N ALA A 130 -3.46 10.08 -6.64
CA ALA A 130 -2.99 8.92 -7.39
C ALA A 130 -1.62 8.40 -6.91
N ASP A 131 -0.67 9.30 -6.64
CA ASP A 131 0.67 8.93 -6.19
C ASP A 131 0.65 8.13 -4.87
N PHE A 132 -0.33 8.38 -4.01
CA PHE A 132 -0.50 7.62 -2.77
C PHE A 132 -0.82 6.14 -3.03
N PHE A 133 -1.56 5.86 -4.11
CA PHE A 133 -1.91 4.49 -4.49
C PHE A 133 -0.76 3.71 -5.16
N ALA A 134 0.35 4.35 -5.45
CA ALA A 134 1.50 3.69 -6.06
C ALA A 134 2.05 2.53 -5.20
N THR A 135 1.95 2.62 -3.88
CA THR A 135 2.40 1.59 -2.93
C THR A 135 1.28 0.70 -2.41
N GLU A 136 0.01 1.14 -2.52
CA GLU A 136 -1.15 0.42 -1.99
C GLU A 136 -1.40 -0.89 -2.74
N GLN A 137 -1.38 -2.01 -2.02
CA GLN A 137 -1.58 -3.35 -2.57
C GLN A 137 -2.97 -3.91 -2.28
N PHE A 138 -3.62 -3.41 -1.22
CA PHE A 138 -4.96 -3.82 -0.81
C PHE A 138 -5.84 -2.60 -0.56
N LEU A 139 -6.99 -2.58 -1.21
CA LEU A 139 -7.98 -1.53 -1.08
C LEU A 139 -9.27 -2.13 -0.55
N PHE A 140 -9.70 -1.66 0.60
CA PHE A 140 -10.88 -2.18 1.28
C PHE A 140 -11.96 -1.10 1.37
N ALA A 141 -13.19 -1.47 1.06
CA ALA A 141 -14.36 -0.69 1.38
C ALA A 141 -15.33 -1.53 2.20
N GLY A 142 -15.97 -0.94 3.19
CA GLY A 142 -16.86 -1.69 4.03
C GLY A 142 -17.82 -0.85 4.87
N ASN A 143 -18.85 -1.53 5.35
CA ASN A 143 -19.72 -1.08 6.40
C ASN A 143 -20.21 -2.27 7.25
N GLU A 144 -20.89 -2.00 8.32
CA GLU A 144 -21.39 -3.01 9.25
C GLU A 144 -22.49 -3.90 8.61
N ALA A 145 -23.32 -3.34 7.73
CA ALA A 145 -24.46 -4.05 7.12
C ALA A 145 -24.04 -4.98 5.97
N GLU A 146 -23.16 -4.53 5.06
CA GLU A 146 -22.76 -5.27 3.85
C GLU A 146 -21.42 -6.02 4.02
N GLY A 147 -20.70 -5.73 5.10
CA GLY A 147 -19.37 -6.27 5.39
C GLY A 147 -18.27 -5.62 4.56
N LEU A 148 -17.15 -6.31 4.41
CA LEU A 148 -15.94 -5.80 3.80
C LEU A 148 -15.77 -6.33 2.38
N ARG A 149 -15.40 -5.45 1.46
CA ARG A 149 -15.00 -5.78 0.10
C ARG A 149 -13.58 -5.32 -0.16
N TYR A 150 -12.87 -6.03 -1.04
CA TYR A 150 -11.48 -5.69 -1.34
C TYR A 150 -11.18 -5.78 -2.84
N GLY A 151 -10.23 -4.98 -3.24
CA GLY A 151 -9.63 -4.97 -4.56
C GLY A 151 -8.18 -4.53 -4.48
N THR A 152 -7.60 -4.25 -5.63
CA THR A 152 -6.27 -3.67 -5.79
C THR A 152 -6.39 -2.36 -6.57
N THR A 153 -5.27 -1.68 -6.76
CA THR A 153 -5.21 -0.43 -7.54
C THR A 153 -5.82 -0.62 -8.94
N GLU A 154 -6.70 0.31 -9.32
CA GLU A 154 -7.47 0.34 -10.58
C GLU A 154 -8.42 -0.86 -10.81
N THR A 155 -8.71 -1.69 -9.81
CA THR A 155 -9.74 -2.72 -9.91
C THR A 155 -11.11 -2.07 -10.10
N PRO A 156 -11.84 -2.35 -11.20
CA PRO A 156 -13.20 -1.84 -11.38
C PRO A 156 -14.15 -2.31 -10.28
N GLU A 157 -15.13 -1.46 -9.90
CA GLU A 157 -16.09 -1.73 -8.81
C GLU A 157 -16.70 -3.15 -8.85
N LYS A 158 -17.12 -3.59 -10.04
CA LYS A 158 -17.75 -4.91 -10.24
C LYS A 158 -16.87 -6.12 -9.90
N TYR A 159 -15.56 -5.93 -9.79
CA TYR A 159 -14.59 -6.98 -9.49
C TYR A 159 -14.08 -6.94 -8.05
N TYR A 160 -14.61 -6.03 -7.20
CA TYR A 160 -14.32 -6.07 -5.78
C TYR A 160 -14.93 -7.31 -5.14
N LEU A 161 -14.09 -8.10 -4.48
CA LEU A 161 -14.46 -9.37 -3.87
C LEU A 161 -14.93 -9.16 -2.43
N LYS A 162 -15.86 -9.98 -1.98
CA LYS A 162 -16.26 -9.99 -0.57
C LYS A 162 -15.17 -10.64 0.27
N TRP A 163 -14.72 -9.95 1.34
CA TRP A 163 -13.83 -10.54 2.33
C TRP A 163 -14.59 -11.62 3.10
N LYS A 164 -14.10 -12.85 3.04
CA LYS A 164 -14.71 -13.98 3.76
C LYS A 164 -14.05 -14.10 5.12
N LYS A 165 -14.86 -14.23 6.18
CA LYS A 165 -14.37 -14.74 7.46
C LYS A 165 -13.98 -16.20 7.28
N ASP A 166 -12.86 -16.62 7.87
CA ASP A 166 -12.56 -18.04 7.98
C ASP A 166 -13.68 -18.73 8.76
N ALA A 167 -14.21 -19.83 8.21
CA ALA A 167 -15.28 -20.61 8.86
C ALA A 167 -14.86 -21.20 10.22
N LYS A 168 -13.56 -21.12 10.56
CA LYS A 168 -12.98 -21.57 11.84
C LYS A 168 -12.71 -20.45 12.84
N ALA A 169 -12.94 -19.18 12.49
CA ALA A 169 -12.89 -18.05 13.41
C ALA A 169 -14.27 -17.85 14.07
N THR A 170 -14.87 -18.92 14.59
CA THR A 170 -15.98 -18.84 15.50
C THR A 170 -15.42 -18.66 16.91
N ASP A 171 -15.65 -17.46 17.41
CA ASP A 171 -15.83 -17.09 18.81
C ASP A 171 -14.97 -17.88 19.83
N ALA A 172 -13.79 -17.33 20.13
CA ALA A 172 -13.13 -17.52 21.42
C ALA A 172 -13.09 -16.20 22.16
#